data_d36c8586a80e5e55201870bb0e90ebaa
#
_entry.id   d36c8586a80e5e55201870bb0e90ebaa
#
_cell.length_a   1.000
_cell.length_b   1.000
_cell.length_c   1.000
_cell.angle_alpha   90.00
_cell.angle_beta   90.00
_cell.angle_gamma   90.00
#
_symmetry.space_group_name_H-M   'P 1'
#
loop_
_entity.id
_entity.type
_entity.pdbx_description
1 polymer ?
#
loop_
_entity_poly.entity_id
_entity_poly.type
_entity_poly.pdbx_seq_one_letter_code
_entity_poly.pdbx_strand_id
1 'polypeptide(L)'
;VLSDPAFRERLVNEPGGTKEQIARYRDWDKIFLLGNPPQYEPLPESSIASLAKKQNTSPAKIAFDLMMEDEGKTILYHPMSNYSAGDMSCVHSMLQHPNTLMGLGDGGAHVGIMCDATDMTHALTHWTRDRTRGNLLPIENIVQRMTYNNARAIGLNDRGLIRAGFKADINVINYDQLQLDAPKIHYDLPAGGKRLIQKATGYDHTILSGVPVWVNGNPTGQLPGKLLRSQ
;
A
#
# COMPACT_ATOMS: atom_id res chain seq x y z
N VAL A 1 22.82 2.35 21.44
CA VAL A 1 22.74 0.89 21.53
C VAL A 1 22.88 0.27 20.14
N LEU A 2 22.02 0.61 19.16
CA LEU A 2 22.08 0.05 17.78
C LEU A 2 23.37 0.45 17.03
N SER A 3 24.06 1.49 17.44
CA SER A 3 25.34 1.94 16.85
C SER A 3 26.56 1.24 17.45
N ASP A 4 26.36 0.43 18.50
CA ASP A 4 27.43 -0.35 19.13
C ASP A 4 27.79 -1.56 18.22
N PRO A 5 29.04 -1.70 17.76
CA PRO A 5 29.45 -2.78 16.87
C PRO A 5 29.23 -4.18 17.47
N ALA A 6 29.52 -4.38 18.76
CA ALA A 6 29.33 -5.67 19.41
C ALA A 6 27.85 -6.05 19.54
N PHE A 7 26.99 -5.08 19.87
CA PHE A 7 25.55 -5.30 19.91
C PHE A 7 24.98 -5.59 18.52
N ARG A 8 25.47 -4.89 17.49
CA ARG A 8 25.09 -5.10 16.09
C ARG A 8 25.45 -6.52 15.62
N GLU A 9 26.67 -6.96 15.90
CA GLU A 9 27.16 -8.29 15.54
C GLU A 9 26.29 -9.39 16.18
N ARG A 10 25.93 -9.23 17.45
CA ARG A 10 25.00 -10.14 18.12
C ARG A 10 23.63 -10.16 17.47
N LEU A 11 23.04 -9.01 17.18
CA LEU A 11 21.73 -8.87 16.56
C LEU A 11 21.65 -9.53 15.19
N VAL A 12 22.73 -9.42 14.41
CA VAL A 12 22.83 -10.01 13.06
C VAL A 12 23.01 -11.54 13.12
N ASN A 13 23.78 -12.04 14.12
CA ASN A 13 24.15 -13.44 14.20
C ASN A 13 23.21 -14.29 15.08
N GLU A 14 22.51 -13.68 16.05
CA GLU A 14 21.60 -14.40 16.93
C GLU A 14 20.18 -14.49 16.29
N PRO A 15 19.70 -15.69 15.96
CA PRO A 15 18.33 -15.84 15.49
C PRO A 15 17.38 -15.72 16.69
N GLY A 16 16.80 -14.54 16.88
CA GLY A 16 15.74 -14.36 17.88
C GLY A 16 14.40 -14.94 17.45
N GLY A 17 13.60 -15.46 18.38
CA GLY A 17 12.24 -15.94 18.14
C GLY A 17 12.09 -17.46 17.93
N THR A 18 10.85 -17.91 17.69
CA THR A 18 10.56 -19.30 17.37
C THR A 18 10.95 -19.65 15.93
N LYS A 19 11.01 -20.95 15.61
CA LYS A 19 11.29 -21.40 14.23
C LYS A 19 10.29 -20.84 13.22
N GLU A 20 9.01 -20.77 13.59
CA GLU A 20 7.96 -20.22 12.73
C GLU A 20 8.13 -18.70 12.52
N GLN A 21 8.48 -17.97 13.58
CA GLN A 21 8.77 -16.54 13.47
C GLN A 21 9.99 -16.29 12.59
N ILE A 22 11.07 -17.06 12.76
CA ILE A 22 12.27 -16.95 11.94
C ILE A 22 11.92 -17.24 10.47
N ALA A 23 11.21 -18.31 10.18
CA ALA A 23 10.79 -18.68 8.84
C ALA A 23 9.94 -17.58 8.18
N ARG A 24 9.05 -16.93 8.96
CA ARG A 24 8.16 -15.88 8.46
C ARG A 24 8.89 -14.54 8.24
N TYR A 25 9.72 -14.13 9.18
CA TYR A 25 10.33 -12.79 9.16
C TYR A 25 11.74 -12.75 8.60
N ARG A 26 12.32 -13.89 8.23
CA ARG A 26 13.63 -14.01 7.59
C ARG A 26 13.58 -14.76 6.25
N ASP A 27 12.43 -14.71 5.56
CA ASP A 27 12.33 -15.13 4.15
C ASP A 27 13.00 -14.07 3.26
N TRP A 28 14.34 -14.02 3.35
CA TRP A 28 15.17 -13.00 2.73
C TRP A 28 15.05 -12.91 1.20
N ASP A 29 14.56 -13.98 0.57
CA ASP A 29 14.26 -14.00 -0.87
C ASP A 29 12.99 -13.19 -1.21
N LYS A 30 12.15 -12.92 -0.20
CA LYS A 30 10.91 -12.13 -0.34
C LYS A 30 10.88 -10.86 0.48
N ILE A 31 12.02 -10.42 0.99
CA ILE A 31 12.14 -9.14 1.69
C ILE A 31 12.93 -8.18 0.81
N PHE A 32 12.43 -6.95 0.69
CA PHE A 32 12.93 -5.93 -0.21
C PHE A 32 13.01 -4.58 0.51
N LEU A 33 13.81 -3.66 0.00
CA LEU A 33 13.71 -2.26 0.32
C LEU A 33 12.42 -1.71 -0.31
N LEU A 34 11.57 -1.04 0.47
CA LEU A 34 10.31 -0.48 -0.07
C LEU A 34 10.56 0.66 -1.06
N GLY A 35 11.56 1.51 -0.78
CA GLY A 35 11.89 2.67 -1.61
C GLY A 35 10.97 3.88 -1.42
N ASN A 36 11.31 4.95 -2.13
CA ASN A 36 10.50 6.15 -2.24
C ASN A 36 10.66 6.74 -3.67
N PRO A 37 9.65 6.66 -4.54
CA PRO A 37 8.31 6.11 -4.29
C PRO A 37 8.31 4.61 -3.94
N PRO A 38 7.28 4.13 -3.23
CA PRO A 38 7.23 2.73 -2.79
C PRO A 38 7.07 1.77 -3.97
N GLN A 39 7.89 0.72 -4.01
CA GLN A 39 7.85 -0.31 -5.04
C GLN A 39 7.19 -1.58 -4.49
N TYR A 40 5.93 -1.83 -4.89
CA TYR A 40 5.15 -2.98 -4.41
C TYR A 40 5.25 -4.22 -5.31
N GLU A 41 5.86 -4.11 -6.49
CA GLU A 41 6.20 -5.25 -7.35
C GLU A 41 7.72 -5.26 -7.64
N PRO A 42 8.59 -5.42 -6.61
CA PRO A 42 10.04 -5.34 -6.77
C PRO A 42 10.57 -6.49 -7.64
N LEU A 43 11.76 -6.32 -8.19
CA LEU A 43 12.45 -7.39 -8.92
C LEU A 43 13.04 -8.42 -7.93
N PRO A 44 12.95 -9.73 -8.18
CA PRO A 44 13.55 -10.76 -7.32
C PRO A 44 15.04 -10.54 -7.04
N GLU A 45 15.76 -9.96 -8.00
CA GLU A 45 17.20 -9.63 -7.89
C GLU A 45 17.49 -8.50 -6.91
N SER A 46 16.48 -7.77 -6.46
CA SER A 46 16.56 -6.72 -5.42
C SER A 46 16.21 -7.22 -4.02
N SER A 47 15.92 -8.52 -3.87
CA SER A 47 15.69 -9.11 -2.55
C SER A 47 16.90 -9.02 -1.64
N ILE A 48 16.68 -9.01 -0.33
CA ILE A 48 17.77 -9.00 0.67
C ILE A 48 18.73 -10.16 0.45
N ALA A 49 18.22 -11.35 0.13
CA ALA A 49 19.07 -12.50 -0.18
C ALA A 49 19.94 -12.26 -1.42
N SER A 50 19.37 -11.70 -2.48
CA SER A 50 20.10 -11.39 -3.72
C SER A 50 21.16 -10.31 -3.50
N LEU A 51 20.87 -9.28 -2.72
CA LEU A 51 21.82 -8.24 -2.35
C LEU A 51 22.97 -8.81 -1.50
N ALA A 52 22.66 -9.66 -0.52
CA ALA A 52 23.64 -10.31 0.34
C ALA A 52 24.61 -11.17 -0.49
N LYS A 53 24.08 -11.93 -1.44
CA LYS A 53 24.90 -12.73 -2.38
C LYS A 53 25.83 -11.86 -3.22
N LYS A 54 25.33 -10.74 -3.77
CA LYS A 54 26.14 -9.80 -4.58
C LYS A 54 27.27 -9.16 -3.76
N GLN A 55 27.02 -8.89 -2.48
CA GLN A 55 27.97 -8.23 -1.58
C GLN A 55 28.83 -9.22 -0.76
N ASN A 56 28.66 -10.52 -0.97
CA ASN A 56 29.34 -11.58 -0.23
C ASN A 56 29.24 -11.41 1.30
N THR A 57 28.00 -11.19 1.77
CA THR A 57 27.71 -10.95 3.19
C THR A 57 26.41 -11.67 3.62
N SER A 58 26.07 -11.61 4.91
CA SER A 58 24.83 -12.24 5.41
C SER A 58 23.59 -11.38 5.08
N PRO A 59 22.44 -12.01 4.77
CA PRO A 59 21.19 -11.28 4.57
C PRO A 59 20.76 -10.45 5.79
N ALA A 60 20.96 -10.96 6.99
CA ALA A 60 20.66 -10.24 8.23
C ALA A 60 21.48 -8.95 8.36
N LYS A 61 22.75 -8.97 7.89
CA LYS A 61 23.57 -7.77 7.88
C LYS A 61 23.04 -6.73 6.90
N ILE A 62 22.68 -7.14 5.68
CA ILE A 62 22.07 -6.24 4.69
C ILE A 62 20.78 -5.62 5.24
N ALA A 63 19.88 -6.45 5.80
CA ALA A 63 18.62 -5.97 6.37
C ALA A 63 18.86 -4.96 7.48
N PHE A 64 19.81 -5.25 8.39
CA PHE A 64 20.18 -4.34 9.47
C PHE A 64 20.73 -3.01 8.93
N ASP A 65 21.66 -3.07 7.99
CA ASP A 65 22.30 -1.88 7.41
C ASP A 65 21.26 -0.97 6.74
N LEU A 66 20.39 -1.54 5.91
CA LEU A 66 19.28 -0.80 5.28
C LEU A 66 18.32 -0.19 6.31
N MET A 67 17.92 -0.94 7.34
CA MET A 67 17.03 -0.40 8.38
C MET A 67 17.68 0.72 9.20
N MET A 68 19.00 0.80 9.24
CA MET A 68 19.72 1.89 9.92
C MET A 68 19.90 3.13 9.06
N GLU A 69 19.62 3.07 7.77
CA GLU A 69 19.62 4.24 6.89
C GLU A 69 18.52 5.23 7.28
N ASP A 70 18.66 6.48 6.87
CA ASP A 70 17.74 7.58 7.17
C ASP A 70 17.35 7.62 8.67
N GLU A 71 18.34 7.53 9.56
CA GLU A 71 18.14 7.55 11.02
C GLU A 71 17.18 6.46 11.54
N GLY A 72 17.15 5.29 10.86
CA GLY A 72 16.28 4.18 11.23
C GLY A 72 14.84 4.31 10.74
N LYS A 73 14.59 5.15 9.74
CA LYS A 73 13.25 5.36 9.14
C LYS A 73 13.01 4.52 7.88
N THR A 74 14.04 3.86 7.38
CA THR A 74 13.94 2.98 6.21
C THR A 74 13.03 1.79 6.48
N ILE A 75 12.15 1.50 5.55
CA ILE A 75 11.15 0.43 5.65
C ILE A 75 11.52 -0.72 4.74
N LEU A 76 11.56 -1.93 5.28
CA LEU A 76 11.60 -3.15 4.51
C LEU A 76 10.18 -3.64 4.19
N TYR A 77 10.01 -4.15 2.99
CA TYR A 77 8.75 -4.65 2.45
C TYR A 77 8.80 -6.17 2.29
N HIS A 78 7.77 -6.84 2.81
CA HIS A 78 7.58 -8.28 2.65
C HIS A 78 6.20 -8.56 2.03
N PRO A 79 6.10 -8.85 0.72
CA PRO A 79 4.86 -9.27 0.10
C PRO A 79 4.47 -10.66 0.60
N MET A 80 3.55 -10.72 1.55
CA MET A 80 3.16 -11.99 2.21
C MET A 80 2.26 -12.87 1.34
N SER A 81 1.61 -12.29 0.32
CA SER A 81 0.70 -12.99 -0.58
C SER A 81 0.81 -12.44 -2.00
N ASN A 82 0.30 -13.22 -2.97
CA ASN A 82 0.20 -12.82 -4.38
C ASN A 82 1.52 -12.50 -5.10
N TYR A 83 2.66 -12.90 -4.52
CA TYR A 83 4.00 -12.65 -5.06
C TYR A 83 4.85 -13.93 -5.15
N SER A 84 4.23 -15.11 -5.12
CA SER A 84 4.94 -16.40 -5.11
C SER A 84 5.71 -16.68 -6.40
N ALA A 85 5.26 -16.12 -7.53
CA ALA A 85 5.94 -16.22 -8.83
C ALA A 85 7.06 -15.16 -9.02
N GLY A 86 7.29 -14.31 -8.03
CA GLY A 86 8.23 -13.18 -8.14
C GLY A 86 7.67 -11.98 -8.91
N ASP A 87 6.37 -11.97 -9.18
CA ASP A 87 5.62 -10.87 -9.77
C ASP A 87 4.15 -10.88 -9.30
N MET A 88 3.35 -9.91 -9.76
CA MET A 88 1.93 -9.79 -9.43
C MET A 88 1.00 -10.21 -10.59
N SER A 89 1.43 -11.11 -11.47
CA SER A 89 0.60 -11.58 -12.61
C SER A 89 -0.70 -12.24 -12.15
N CYS A 90 -0.70 -12.92 -11.01
CA CYS A 90 -1.93 -13.48 -10.43
C CYS A 90 -2.93 -12.38 -10.02
N VAL A 91 -2.47 -11.27 -9.47
CA VAL A 91 -3.31 -10.10 -9.13
C VAL A 91 -3.89 -9.47 -10.40
N HIS A 92 -3.08 -9.31 -11.45
CA HIS A 92 -3.54 -8.84 -12.75
C HIS A 92 -4.69 -9.70 -13.29
N SER A 93 -4.56 -11.03 -13.22
CA SER A 93 -5.62 -11.96 -13.66
C SER A 93 -6.88 -11.84 -12.79
N MET A 94 -6.73 -11.71 -11.47
CA MET A 94 -7.86 -11.49 -10.57
C MET A 94 -8.57 -10.17 -10.82
N LEU A 95 -7.82 -9.09 -11.08
CA LEU A 95 -8.39 -7.78 -11.40
C LEU A 95 -9.17 -7.75 -12.72
N GLN A 96 -8.93 -8.67 -13.64
CA GLN A 96 -9.68 -8.80 -14.90
C GLN A 96 -10.88 -9.73 -14.78
N HIS A 97 -10.92 -10.60 -13.78
CA HIS A 97 -11.95 -11.63 -13.68
C HIS A 97 -13.33 -11.01 -13.40
N PRO A 98 -14.39 -11.41 -14.12
CA PRO A 98 -15.72 -10.79 -14.00
C PRO A 98 -16.38 -11.00 -12.63
N ASN A 99 -16.02 -12.07 -11.92
CA ASN A 99 -16.59 -12.42 -10.62
C ASN A 99 -15.76 -11.91 -9.43
N THR A 100 -14.83 -10.97 -9.66
CA THR A 100 -14.08 -10.32 -8.57
C THR A 100 -14.52 -8.88 -8.41
N LEU A 101 -14.54 -8.42 -7.16
CA LEU A 101 -14.69 -7.03 -6.79
C LEU A 101 -13.36 -6.50 -6.28
N MET A 102 -13.10 -5.24 -6.52
CA MET A 102 -12.00 -4.55 -5.83
C MET A 102 -12.49 -4.19 -4.43
N GLY A 103 -11.82 -4.70 -3.45
CA GLY A 103 -12.25 -4.52 -2.08
C GLY A 103 -11.14 -4.05 -1.19
N LEU A 104 -11.46 -3.97 -0.10
CA LEU A 104 -11.16 -3.61 1.24
C LEU A 104 -9.66 -3.48 1.51
N GLY A 105 -9.23 -2.27 1.78
CA GLY A 105 -7.84 -1.96 2.11
C GLY A 105 -7.49 -2.16 3.59
N ASP A 106 -8.24 -2.94 4.36
CA ASP A 106 -7.99 -3.26 5.79
C ASP A 106 -7.47 -2.08 6.64
N GLY A 107 -7.85 -0.86 6.25
CA GLY A 107 -7.41 0.37 6.91
C GLY A 107 -7.79 0.34 8.39
N GLY A 108 -6.78 0.39 9.26
CA GLY A 108 -6.96 0.32 10.69
C GLY A 108 -6.63 -1.03 11.34
N ALA A 109 -6.46 -2.11 10.56
CA ALA A 109 -5.95 -3.38 11.07
C ALA A 109 -4.41 -3.39 11.09
N HIS A 110 -3.82 -3.96 12.15
CA HIS A 110 -2.36 -4.13 12.26
C HIS A 110 -1.54 -2.88 11.93
N VAL A 111 -2.03 -1.71 12.30
CA VAL A 111 -1.54 -0.38 11.90
C VAL A 111 -0.03 -0.14 12.15
N GLY A 112 0.61 -0.93 13.00
CA GLY A 112 2.04 -0.83 13.27
C GLY A 112 2.94 -1.49 12.22
N ILE A 113 2.37 -2.31 11.32
CA ILE A 113 3.11 -3.11 10.33
C ILE A 113 2.46 -3.13 8.94
N MET A 114 1.21 -2.68 8.81
CA MET A 114 0.45 -2.64 7.56
C MET A 114 -0.06 -1.23 7.27
N CYS A 115 -0.13 -0.87 6.00
CA CYS A 115 -0.66 0.41 5.54
C CYS A 115 -1.38 0.23 4.20
N ASP A 116 -2.49 -0.49 4.21
CA ASP A 116 -3.21 -0.91 3.01
C ASP A 116 -4.36 0.03 2.62
N ALA A 117 -4.61 1.10 3.39
CA ALA A 117 -5.67 2.08 3.13
C ALA A 117 -5.52 2.83 1.79
N THR A 118 -4.35 2.73 1.15
CA THR A 118 -4.03 3.40 -0.13
C THR A 118 -4.10 2.47 -1.35
N ASP A 119 -4.64 1.26 -1.18
CA ASP A 119 -4.78 0.25 -2.23
C ASP A 119 -5.50 0.77 -3.48
N MET A 120 -6.53 1.60 -3.32
CA MET A 120 -7.25 2.21 -4.44
C MET A 120 -6.38 3.19 -5.23
N THR A 121 -5.54 3.99 -4.56
CA THR A 121 -4.58 4.85 -5.26
C THR A 121 -3.51 4.03 -5.96
N HIS A 122 -2.99 2.98 -5.31
CA HIS A 122 -2.09 2.02 -5.94
C HIS A 122 -2.73 1.36 -7.17
N ALA A 123 -4.02 1.04 -7.10
CA ALA A 123 -4.73 0.47 -8.23
C ALA A 123 -4.78 1.42 -9.43
N LEU A 124 -5.02 2.70 -9.20
CA LEU A 124 -5.03 3.71 -10.26
C LEU A 124 -3.64 3.99 -10.83
N THR A 125 -2.59 3.98 -10.01
CA THR A 125 -1.24 4.29 -10.48
C THR A 125 -0.54 3.06 -11.06
N HIS A 126 -0.36 2.02 -10.26
CA HIS A 126 0.40 0.85 -10.64
C HIS A 126 -0.23 0.09 -11.81
N TRP A 127 -1.50 -0.28 -11.70
CA TRP A 127 -2.14 -1.15 -12.69
C TRP A 127 -2.50 -0.46 -14.00
N THR A 128 -2.58 0.88 -14.02
CA THR A 128 -3.00 1.59 -15.24
C THR A 128 -1.92 2.46 -15.87
N ARG A 129 -0.78 2.72 -15.16
CA ARG A 129 0.26 3.62 -15.63
C ARG A 129 1.68 3.13 -15.35
N ASP A 130 1.99 2.77 -14.11
CA ASP A 130 3.38 2.69 -13.63
C ASP A 130 3.97 1.28 -13.66
N ARG A 131 3.15 0.25 -13.86
CA ARG A 131 3.60 -1.15 -13.91
C ARG A 131 4.52 -1.38 -15.11
N THR A 132 5.72 -1.89 -14.84
CA THR A 132 6.72 -2.21 -15.88
C THR A 132 6.92 -3.71 -16.08
N ARG A 133 6.32 -4.55 -15.23
CA ARG A 133 6.53 -6.01 -15.20
C ARG A 133 5.31 -6.79 -15.69
N GLY A 134 4.72 -6.36 -16.78
CA GLY A 134 3.55 -6.99 -17.41
C GLY A 134 2.59 -5.96 -17.98
N ASN A 135 1.43 -6.42 -18.41
CA ASN A 135 0.46 -5.56 -19.07
C ASN A 135 -0.19 -4.58 -18.07
N LEU A 136 -0.50 -3.39 -18.58
CA LEU A 136 -1.35 -2.42 -17.92
C LEU A 136 -2.83 -2.79 -18.13
N LEU A 137 -3.67 -2.31 -17.23
CA LEU A 137 -5.13 -2.38 -17.37
C LEU A 137 -5.67 -1.01 -17.83
N PRO A 138 -6.73 -0.96 -18.66
CA PRO A 138 -7.38 0.30 -19.00
C PRO A 138 -7.88 1.00 -17.73
N ILE A 139 -7.63 2.30 -17.62
CA ILE A 139 -8.03 3.09 -16.46
C ILE A 139 -9.54 3.04 -16.23
N GLU A 140 -10.31 3.03 -17.30
CA GLU A 140 -11.76 2.92 -17.27
C GLU A 140 -12.23 1.65 -16.55
N ASN A 141 -11.53 0.52 -16.79
CA ASN A 141 -11.83 -0.74 -16.11
C ASN A 141 -11.58 -0.67 -14.61
N ILE A 142 -10.46 -0.09 -14.21
CA ILE A 142 -10.13 0.07 -12.78
C ILE A 142 -11.13 1.02 -12.12
N VAL A 143 -11.42 2.18 -12.73
CA VAL A 143 -12.41 3.14 -12.21
C VAL A 143 -13.79 2.49 -12.10
N GLN A 144 -14.25 1.78 -13.13
CA GLN A 144 -15.55 1.09 -13.10
C GLN A 144 -15.62 0.06 -11.96
N ARG A 145 -14.54 -0.71 -11.73
CA ARG A 145 -14.49 -1.71 -10.66
C ARG A 145 -14.49 -1.07 -9.28
N MET A 146 -13.73 0.01 -9.08
CA MET A 146 -13.67 0.74 -7.82
C MET A 146 -14.98 1.48 -7.47
N THR A 147 -15.80 1.81 -8.45
CA THR A 147 -16.98 2.67 -8.29
C THR A 147 -18.29 1.91 -8.58
N TYR A 148 -18.67 1.80 -9.84
CA TYR A 148 -19.95 1.25 -10.25
C TYR A 148 -20.16 -0.21 -9.84
N ASN A 149 -19.16 -1.07 -10.07
CA ASN A 149 -19.29 -2.50 -9.76
C ASN A 149 -19.44 -2.72 -8.26
N ASN A 150 -18.62 -2.04 -7.45
CA ASN A 150 -18.69 -2.13 -5.99
C ASN A 150 -20.04 -1.58 -5.45
N ALA A 151 -20.48 -0.43 -5.95
CA ALA A 151 -21.77 0.15 -5.55
C ALA A 151 -22.94 -0.82 -5.83
N ARG A 152 -22.96 -1.40 -7.03
CA ARG A 152 -24.00 -2.37 -7.43
C ARG A 152 -23.97 -3.65 -6.62
N ALA A 153 -22.78 -4.17 -6.33
CA ALA A 153 -22.62 -5.40 -5.55
C ALA A 153 -23.21 -5.32 -4.14
N ILE A 154 -23.20 -4.13 -3.54
CA ILE A 154 -23.75 -3.89 -2.18
C ILE A 154 -25.12 -3.17 -2.23
N GLY A 155 -25.77 -3.07 -3.40
CA GLY A 155 -27.11 -2.54 -3.57
C GLY A 155 -27.21 -1.01 -3.58
N LEU A 156 -26.10 -0.27 -3.69
CA LEU A 156 -26.11 1.20 -3.81
C LEU A 156 -26.36 1.61 -5.27
N ASN A 157 -27.61 1.82 -5.63
CA ASN A 157 -28.04 2.02 -7.02
C ASN A 157 -28.00 3.48 -7.50
N ASP A 158 -27.68 4.42 -6.59
CA ASP A 158 -27.70 5.86 -6.81
C ASP A 158 -26.30 6.50 -6.96
N ARG A 159 -25.24 5.69 -7.08
CA ARG A 159 -23.85 6.17 -7.15
C ARG A 159 -22.96 5.27 -7.99
N GLY A 160 -21.67 5.64 -8.12
CA GLY A 160 -20.68 4.91 -8.89
C GLY A 160 -20.62 5.28 -10.38
N LEU A 161 -21.45 6.23 -10.82
CA LEU A 161 -21.44 6.83 -12.16
C LEU A 161 -21.65 8.33 -12.07
N ILE A 162 -21.03 9.08 -12.96
CA ILE A 162 -21.34 10.50 -13.19
C ILE A 162 -22.57 10.56 -14.12
N ARG A 163 -23.75 10.70 -13.52
CA ARG A 163 -25.04 10.67 -14.23
C ARG A 163 -26.04 11.56 -13.52
N ALA A 164 -26.91 12.24 -14.29
CA ALA A 164 -28.03 13.00 -13.72
C ALA A 164 -28.92 12.09 -12.85
N GLY A 165 -29.25 12.57 -11.64
CA GLY A 165 -30.01 11.83 -10.63
C GLY A 165 -29.17 10.93 -9.72
N PHE A 166 -27.88 10.78 -9.98
CA PHE A 166 -26.96 10.06 -9.10
C PHE A 166 -26.35 11.00 -8.06
N LYS A 167 -25.92 10.44 -6.93
CA LYS A 167 -25.19 11.18 -5.90
C LYS A 167 -23.88 11.71 -6.45
N ALA A 168 -23.58 12.96 -6.13
CA ALA A 168 -22.32 13.61 -6.46
C ALA A 168 -21.26 13.26 -5.40
N ASP A 169 -20.86 11.99 -5.33
CA ASP A 169 -19.71 11.48 -4.58
C ASP A 169 -18.57 11.35 -5.60
N ILE A 170 -17.67 12.33 -5.68
CA ILE A 170 -16.74 12.54 -6.80
C ILE A 170 -15.34 12.85 -6.27
N ASN A 171 -14.34 12.22 -6.85
CA ASN A 171 -12.94 12.64 -6.73
C ASN A 171 -12.50 13.37 -8.01
N VAL A 172 -11.87 14.53 -7.86
CA VAL A 172 -11.16 15.22 -8.94
C VAL A 172 -9.69 14.92 -8.77
N ILE A 173 -9.11 14.27 -9.76
CA ILE A 173 -7.76 13.69 -9.68
C ILE A 173 -6.89 14.22 -10.81
N ASN A 174 -5.74 14.79 -10.46
CA ASN A 174 -4.67 15.03 -11.41
C ASN A 174 -3.91 13.72 -11.61
N TYR A 175 -4.30 12.95 -12.63
CA TYR A 175 -3.80 11.61 -12.85
C TYR A 175 -2.30 11.54 -13.13
N ASP A 176 -1.74 12.52 -13.82
CA ASP A 176 -0.31 12.56 -14.12
C ASP A 176 0.54 12.78 -12.86
N GLN A 177 0.00 13.50 -11.89
CA GLN A 177 0.65 13.77 -10.60
C GLN A 177 0.21 12.80 -9.48
N LEU A 178 -0.71 11.88 -9.79
CA LEU A 178 -1.19 10.91 -8.80
C LEU A 178 -0.06 9.96 -8.41
N GLN A 179 0.29 9.95 -7.12
CA GLN A 179 1.32 9.06 -6.59
C GLN A 179 1.12 8.78 -5.11
N LEU A 180 1.73 7.69 -4.64
CA LEU A 180 1.84 7.35 -3.24
C LEU A 180 3.19 7.78 -2.69
N ASP A 181 3.17 8.41 -1.52
CA ASP A 181 4.37 8.63 -0.72
C ASP A 181 4.82 7.33 -0.06
N ALA A 182 6.08 7.24 0.35
CA ALA A 182 6.51 6.16 1.23
C ALA A 182 5.75 6.26 2.58
N PRO A 183 5.31 5.11 3.17
CA PRO A 183 4.71 5.10 4.48
C PRO A 183 5.64 5.69 5.54
N LYS A 184 5.06 6.36 6.53
CA LYS A 184 5.80 6.94 7.67
C LYS A 184 5.20 6.50 8.99
N ILE A 185 6.06 6.31 9.99
CA ILE A 185 5.62 6.00 11.35
C ILE A 185 5.19 7.29 12.04
N HIS A 186 3.96 7.29 12.57
CA HIS A 186 3.41 8.37 13.40
C HIS A 186 3.11 7.83 14.80
N TYR A 187 3.37 8.65 15.81
CA TYR A 187 3.13 8.35 17.25
C TYR A 187 1.95 9.19 17.76
N ASP A 188 0.78 9.02 17.16
CA ASP A 188 -0.41 9.83 17.40
C ASP A 188 -1.60 9.02 17.97
N LEU A 189 -1.38 7.76 18.33
CA LEU A 189 -2.36 6.96 19.05
C LEU A 189 -2.26 7.16 20.57
N PRO A 190 -3.33 6.84 21.34
CA PRO A 190 -3.30 6.91 22.79
C PRO A 190 -2.08 6.21 23.41
N ALA A 191 -1.57 6.76 24.51
CA ALA A 191 -0.36 6.28 25.20
C ALA A 191 0.91 6.26 24.34
N GLY A 192 1.00 7.11 23.31
CA GLY A 192 2.16 7.17 22.41
C GLY A 192 2.25 5.97 21.45
N GLY A 193 1.15 5.28 21.24
CA GLY A 193 1.09 4.17 20.30
C GLY A 193 1.43 4.62 18.87
N LYS A 194 2.14 3.76 18.13
CA LYS A 194 2.58 4.04 16.76
C LYS A 194 1.66 3.44 15.72
N ARG A 195 1.60 4.09 14.56
CA ARG A 195 0.99 3.55 13.34
C ARG A 195 1.76 3.96 12.09
N LEU A 196 1.61 3.20 11.02
CA LEU A 196 2.02 3.61 9.68
C LEU A 196 0.92 4.46 9.06
N ILE A 197 1.31 5.56 8.43
CA ILE A 197 0.44 6.39 7.60
C ILE A 197 1.10 6.55 6.25
N GLN A 198 0.36 6.30 5.19
CA GLN A 198 0.75 6.56 3.82
C GLN A 198 -0.14 7.64 3.24
N LYS A 199 0.44 8.65 2.63
CA LYS A 199 -0.29 9.72 1.95
C LYS A 199 -0.23 9.51 0.44
N ALA A 200 -1.17 10.16 -0.25
CA ALA A 200 -1.20 10.27 -1.70
C ALA A 200 -1.25 11.75 -2.10
N THR A 201 -0.64 12.07 -3.24
CA THR A 201 -0.77 13.37 -3.91
C THR A 201 -1.55 13.20 -5.21
N GLY A 202 -2.08 14.30 -5.77
CA GLY A 202 -2.85 14.27 -7.01
C GLY A 202 -4.36 14.24 -6.82
N TYR A 203 -4.88 14.29 -5.59
CA TYR A 203 -6.30 14.50 -5.31
C TYR A 203 -6.58 15.99 -5.11
N ASP A 204 -7.15 16.66 -6.13
CA ASP A 204 -7.51 18.08 -6.05
C ASP A 204 -8.74 18.29 -5.16
N HIS A 205 -9.78 17.48 -5.38
CA HIS A 205 -11.00 17.54 -4.58
C HIS A 205 -11.54 16.14 -4.27
N THR A 206 -12.05 15.97 -3.04
CA THR A 206 -12.97 14.89 -2.70
C THR A 206 -14.31 15.53 -2.31
N ILE A 207 -15.35 15.18 -3.06
CA ILE A 207 -16.69 15.74 -2.96
C ILE A 207 -17.63 14.64 -2.48
N LEU A 208 -18.41 14.92 -1.45
CA LEU A 208 -19.42 14.00 -0.92
C LEU A 208 -20.80 14.69 -0.98
N SER A 209 -21.74 14.06 -1.69
CA SER A 209 -23.10 14.61 -1.90
C SER A 209 -23.08 16.05 -2.44
N GLY A 210 -22.13 16.37 -3.31
CA GLY A 210 -21.96 17.69 -3.92
C GLY A 210 -21.21 18.72 -3.05
N VAL A 211 -20.76 18.35 -1.85
CA VAL A 211 -20.02 19.22 -0.94
C VAL A 211 -18.54 18.81 -0.91
N PRO A 212 -17.57 19.71 -1.21
CA PRO A 212 -16.17 19.42 -1.04
C PRO A 212 -15.83 19.15 0.44
N VAL A 213 -15.33 17.96 0.74
CA VAL A 213 -14.89 17.54 2.08
C VAL A 213 -13.38 17.60 2.24
N TRP A 214 -12.63 17.45 1.12
CA TRP A 214 -11.19 17.64 1.04
C TRP A 214 -10.83 18.47 -0.19
N VAL A 215 -9.84 19.35 -0.05
CA VAL A 215 -9.28 20.16 -1.14
C VAL A 215 -7.77 20.15 -1.01
N ASN A 216 -7.08 19.74 -2.07
CA ASN A 216 -5.61 19.63 -2.13
C ASN A 216 -5.02 18.91 -0.90
N GLY A 217 -5.61 17.77 -0.51
CA GLY A 217 -5.14 16.97 0.62
C GLY A 217 -5.48 17.52 2.02
N ASN A 218 -6.25 18.61 2.12
CA ASN A 218 -6.65 19.21 3.40
C ASN A 218 -8.15 19.08 3.64
N PRO A 219 -8.60 18.72 4.86
CA PRO A 219 -10.02 18.65 5.20
C PRO A 219 -10.63 20.04 5.22
N THR A 220 -11.86 20.18 4.67
CA THR A 220 -12.62 21.43 4.70
C THR A 220 -13.39 21.65 6.01
N GLY A 221 -13.51 20.62 6.84
CA GLY A 221 -14.36 20.62 8.02
C GLY A 221 -15.84 20.32 7.73
N GLN A 222 -16.23 20.17 6.47
CA GLN A 222 -17.61 19.80 6.10
C GLN A 222 -17.85 18.29 6.32
N LEU A 223 -19.01 17.94 6.91
CA LEU A 223 -19.39 16.57 7.23
C LEU A 223 -20.80 16.25 6.69
N PRO A 224 -21.00 16.22 5.35
CA PRO A 224 -22.32 15.98 4.74
C PRO A 224 -22.73 14.51 4.73
N GLY A 225 -21.89 13.60 5.21
CA GLY A 225 -22.12 12.16 5.26
C GLY A 225 -23.37 11.81 6.08
N LYS A 226 -24.08 10.75 5.64
CA LYS A 226 -25.25 10.20 6.34
C LYS A 226 -25.11 8.70 6.48
N LEU A 227 -25.63 8.14 7.57
CA LEU A 227 -25.73 6.69 7.74
C LEU A 227 -26.66 6.12 6.65
N LEU A 228 -26.12 5.16 5.89
CA LEU A 228 -26.90 4.38 4.94
C LEU A 228 -27.44 3.14 5.65
N ARG A 229 -28.74 2.85 5.41
CA ARG A 229 -29.39 1.62 5.88
C ARG A 229 -29.90 0.84 4.67
N SER A 230 -29.87 -0.49 4.74
CA SER A 230 -30.59 -1.33 3.78
C SER A 230 -32.07 -0.97 3.81
N GLN A 231 -32.68 -0.79 2.65
CA GLN A 231 -34.13 -0.67 2.49
C GLN A 231 -34.74 -2.05 2.37
#